data_f80355a032d9ae79e2a183fa7c74f448
#
_entry.id   f80355a032d9ae79e2a183fa7c74f448
#
_cell.length_a   1.000
_cell.length_b   1.000
_cell.length_c   1.000
_cell.angle_alpha   90.00
_cell.angle_beta   90.00
_cell.angle_gamma   90.00
#
_symmetry.space_group_name_H-M   'P 1'
#
loop_
_entity.id
_entity.type
_entity.pdbx_description
1 polymer ?
#
loop_
_entity_poly.entity_id
_entity_poly.type
_entity_poly.pdbx_seq_one_letter_code
_entity_poly.pdbx_strand_id
1 'polypeptide(L)'
;MDLSSVLGLIQTALELGLICSATVLALYLSYTMLNVCDLSTDGCFTLGAVTGAVTAMAGDPVLAIFAAMGAGLASGLVVSVLQTRMGINSLLAGIIVNTALYSINIAIMDGASLLSLNKTQTVFTLMKAALADTPLAGPVSYTHLRAH
;
A
#
# COMPACT_ATOMS: atom_id res chain seq x y z
N MET A 1 -10.20 23.06 19.07
CA MET A 1 -10.01 22.22 17.87
C MET A 1 -10.22 23.15 16.70
N ASP A 2 -9.13 23.44 16.00
CA ASP A 2 -9.18 24.41 14.89
C ASP A 2 -9.81 23.75 13.68
N LEU A 3 -10.64 24.48 12.96
CA LEU A 3 -11.35 24.03 11.77
C LEU A 3 -10.38 23.42 10.73
N SER A 4 -9.17 23.94 10.65
CA SER A 4 -8.09 23.44 9.80
C SER A 4 -7.61 22.02 10.19
N SER A 5 -7.57 21.72 11.49
CA SER A 5 -7.20 20.39 11.99
C SER A 5 -8.29 19.37 11.68
N VAL A 6 -9.56 19.75 11.77
CA VAL A 6 -10.69 18.87 11.42
C VAL A 6 -10.72 18.58 9.93
N LEU A 7 -10.49 19.59 9.09
CA LEU A 7 -10.40 19.41 7.63
C LEU A 7 -9.25 18.49 7.23
N GLY A 8 -8.06 18.63 7.84
CA GLY A 8 -6.94 17.75 7.61
C GLY A 8 -7.22 16.29 8.02
N LEU A 9 -7.94 16.11 9.12
CA LEU A 9 -8.33 14.78 9.60
C LEU A 9 -9.32 14.09 8.66
N ILE A 10 -10.29 14.85 8.14
CA ILE A 10 -11.25 14.36 7.14
C ILE A 10 -10.53 13.98 5.84
N GLN A 11 -9.60 14.80 5.37
CA GLN A 11 -8.83 14.51 4.16
C GLN A 11 -8.03 13.21 4.31
N THR A 12 -7.30 13.06 5.41
CA THR A 12 -6.51 11.84 5.69
C THR A 12 -7.41 10.61 5.82
N ALA A 13 -8.55 10.73 6.47
CA ALA A 13 -9.53 9.65 6.60
C ALA A 13 -10.09 9.23 5.23
N LEU A 14 -10.32 10.18 4.34
CA LEU A 14 -10.84 9.94 3.01
C LEU A 14 -9.79 9.26 2.10
N GLU A 15 -8.53 9.69 2.17
CA GLU A 15 -7.41 9.06 1.47
C GLU A 15 -7.22 7.61 1.93
N LEU A 16 -7.21 7.37 3.25
CA LEU A 16 -7.07 6.04 3.82
C LEU A 16 -8.27 5.15 3.45
N GLY A 17 -9.48 5.69 3.51
CA GLY A 17 -10.71 5.01 3.14
C GLY A 17 -10.73 4.57 1.67
N LEU A 18 -10.23 5.40 0.76
CA LEU A 18 -10.10 5.05 -0.66
C LEU A 18 -9.11 3.92 -0.89
N ILE A 19 -7.97 3.94 -0.22
CA ILE A 19 -6.97 2.87 -0.29
C ILE A 19 -7.55 1.54 0.24
N CYS A 20 -8.19 1.58 1.40
CA CYS A 20 -8.83 0.42 1.99
C CYS A 20 -10.00 -0.11 1.13
N SER A 21 -10.72 0.76 0.42
CA SER A 21 -11.83 0.34 -0.45
C SER A 21 -11.37 -0.57 -1.58
N ALA A 22 -10.19 -0.35 -2.13
CA ALA A 22 -9.61 -1.21 -3.16
C ALA A 22 -9.34 -2.63 -2.62
N THR A 23 -8.82 -2.74 -1.38
CA THR A 23 -8.59 -4.02 -0.71
C THR A 23 -9.90 -4.75 -0.43
N VAL A 24 -10.93 -4.04 0.05
CA VAL A 24 -12.26 -4.60 0.28
C VAL A 24 -12.91 -5.07 -1.03
N LEU A 25 -12.73 -4.32 -2.12
CA LEU A 25 -13.22 -4.72 -3.44
C LEU A 25 -12.53 -6.00 -3.93
N ALA A 26 -11.22 -6.12 -3.74
CA ALA A 26 -10.47 -7.33 -4.07
C ALA A 26 -10.96 -8.55 -3.29
N LEU A 27 -11.20 -8.39 -1.98
CA LEU A 27 -11.80 -9.43 -1.14
C LEU A 27 -13.22 -9.82 -1.58
N TYR A 28 -14.03 -8.83 -1.91
CA TYR A 28 -15.40 -9.05 -2.41
C TYR A 28 -15.39 -9.84 -3.73
N LEU A 29 -14.51 -9.48 -4.67
CA LEU A 29 -14.35 -10.19 -5.93
C LEU A 29 -13.88 -11.63 -5.73
N SER A 30 -12.90 -11.84 -4.84
CA SER A 30 -12.41 -13.18 -4.48
C SER A 30 -13.53 -14.04 -3.91
N TYR A 31 -14.31 -13.50 -2.98
CA TYR A 31 -15.41 -14.21 -2.37
C TYR A 31 -16.55 -14.51 -3.36
N THR A 32 -16.91 -13.54 -4.19
CA THR A 32 -18.07 -13.66 -5.09
C THR A 32 -17.77 -14.56 -6.30
N MET A 33 -16.55 -14.47 -6.84
CA MET A 33 -16.17 -15.22 -8.04
C MET A 33 -15.63 -16.61 -7.74
N LEU A 34 -14.82 -16.76 -6.68
CA LEU A 34 -14.13 -17.99 -6.34
C LEU A 34 -14.82 -18.76 -5.21
N ASN A 35 -15.76 -18.12 -4.52
CA ASN A 35 -16.42 -18.64 -3.31
C ASN A 35 -15.41 -19.06 -2.23
N VAL A 36 -14.31 -18.32 -2.15
CA VAL A 36 -13.14 -18.62 -1.35
C VAL A 36 -12.79 -17.40 -0.50
N CYS A 37 -12.62 -17.61 0.80
CA CYS A 37 -12.21 -16.57 1.72
C CYS A 37 -10.67 -16.48 1.68
N ASP A 38 -10.13 -15.47 0.98
CA ASP A 38 -8.68 -15.28 0.87
C ASP A 38 -8.17 -14.36 1.98
N LEU A 39 -7.58 -14.95 3.01
CA LEU A 39 -6.97 -14.24 4.14
C LEU A 39 -5.54 -13.74 3.85
N SER A 40 -4.98 -14.04 2.68
CA SER A 40 -3.64 -13.59 2.30
C SER A 40 -3.61 -12.16 1.76
N THR A 41 -4.76 -11.59 1.42
CA THR A 41 -4.89 -10.26 0.78
C THR A 41 -4.23 -9.16 1.61
N ASP A 42 -4.38 -9.19 2.93
CA ASP A 42 -3.77 -8.23 3.84
C ASP A 42 -2.24 -8.30 3.83
N GLY A 43 -1.68 -9.51 3.87
CA GLY A 43 -0.23 -9.74 3.76
C GLY A 43 0.33 -9.31 2.40
N CYS A 44 -0.38 -9.59 1.31
CA CYS A 44 0.01 -9.17 -0.03
C CYS A 44 -0.01 -7.65 -0.19
N PHE A 45 -1.02 -6.99 0.36
CA PHE A 45 -1.12 -5.54 0.39
C PHE A 45 0.04 -4.92 1.16
N THR A 46 0.33 -5.44 2.36
CA THR A 46 1.42 -4.96 3.20
C THR A 46 2.78 -5.17 2.52
N LEU A 47 3.00 -6.32 1.85
CA LEU A 47 4.22 -6.56 1.10
C LEU A 47 4.41 -5.53 -0.03
N GLY A 48 3.35 -5.27 -0.79
CA GLY A 48 3.36 -4.23 -1.83
C GLY A 48 3.69 -2.85 -1.27
N ALA A 49 3.09 -2.49 -0.14
CA ALA A 49 3.35 -1.21 0.53
C ALA A 49 4.80 -1.10 1.02
N VAL A 50 5.33 -2.16 1.65
CA VAL A 50 6.71 -2.18 2.18
C VAL A 50 7.73 -2.11 1.05
N THR A 51 7.58 -2.94 0.00
CA THR A 51 8.50 -2.91 -1.15
C THR A 51 8.45 -1.59 -1.89
N GLY A 52 7.26 -1.01 -2.07
CA GLY A 52 7.10 0.32 -2.64
C GLY A 52 7.74 1.41 -1.79
N ALA A 53 7.57 1.37 -0.47
CA ALA A 53 8.17 2.33 0.45
C ALA A 53 9.71 2.27 0.43
N VAL A 54 10.29 1.07 0.51
CA VAL A 54 11.75 0.87 0.51
C VAL A 54 12.37 1.32 -0.82
N THR A 55 11.75 1.00 -1.95
CA THR A 55 12.23 1.45 -3.27
C THR A 55 12.06 2.95 -3.48
N ALA A 56 11.01 3.56 -2.96
CA ALA A 56 10.85 5.02 -2.97
C ALA A 56 11.93 5.70 -2.12
N MET A 57 12.33 5.12 -1.00
CA MET A 57 13.45 5.61 -0.17
C MET A 57 14.80 5.50 -0.88
N ALA A 58 14.97 4.55 -1.81
CA ALA A 58 16.18 4.43 -2.63
C ALA A 58 16.31 5.54 -3.68
N GLY A 59 15.27 6.34 -3.91
CA GLY A 59 15.31 7.54 -4.75
C GLY A 59 14.54 7.45 -6.07
N ASP A 60 13.97 6.29 -6.40
CA ASP A 60 13.24 6.07 -7.66
C ASP A 60 11.75 5.83 -7.41
N PRO A 61 10.92 6.89 -7.35
CA PRO A 61 9.49 6.76 -7.05
C PRO A 61 8.69 6.03 -8.16
N VAL A 62 9.14 6.08 -9.41
CA VAL A 62 8.50 5.34 -10.51
C VAL A 62 8.79 3.84 -10.38
N LEU A 63 10.03 3.50 -10.07
CA LEU A 63 10.44 2.10 -9.84
C LEU A 63 9.71 1.50 -8.63
N ALA A 64 9.36 2.30 -7.63
CA ALA A 64 8.60 1.88 -6.47
C ALA A 64 7.22 1.30 -6.84
N ILE A 65 6.53 1.87 -7.84
CA ILE A 65 5.25 1.35 -8.31
C ILE A 65 5.42 -0.03 -8.93
N PHE A 66 6.42 -0.19 -9.83
CA PHE A 66 6.67 -1.47 -10.48
C PHE A 66 7.13 -2.53 -9.48
N ALA A 67 7.94 -2.16 -8.49
CA ALA A 67 8.36 -3.06 -7.41
C ALA A 67 7.18 -3.52 -6.55
N ALA A 68 6.28 -2.60 -6.16
CA ALA A 68 5.08 -2.93 -5.42
C ALA A 68 4.14 -3.84 -6.21
N MET A 69 3.94 -3.57 -7.51
CA MET A 69 3.15 -4.43 -8.39
C MET A 69 3.78 -5.83 -8.53
N GLY A 70 5.09 -5.90 -8.73
CA GLY A 70 5.82 -7.16 -8.83
C GLY A 70 5.73 -7.99 -7.56
N ALA A 71 5.86 -7.36 -6.40
CA ALA A 71 5.73 -8.02 -5.10
C ALA A 71 4.31 -8.55 -4.87
N GLY A 72 3.29 -7.77 -5.22
CA GLY A 72 1.90 -8.21 -5.16
C GLY A 72 1.60 -9.38 -6.09
N LEU A 73 2.09 -9.36 -7.33
CA LEU A 73 1.97 -10.45 -8.27
C LEU A 73 2.66 -11.73 -7.77
N ALA A 74 3.88 -11.60 -7.26
CA ALA A 74 4.65 -12.74 -6.74
C ALA A 74 3.92 -13.41 -5.57
N SER A 75 3.42 -12.63 -4.62
CA SER A 75 2.67 -13.16 -3.47
C SER A 75 1.36 -13.83 -3.90
N GLY A 76 0.61 -13.24 -4.84
CA GLY A 76 -0.60 -13.84 -5.39
C GLY A 76 -0.34 -15.15 -6.13
N LEU A 77 0.77 -15.25 -6.89
CA LEU A 77 1.18 -16.49 -7.52
C LEU A 77 1.47 -17.60 -6.50
N VAL A 78 2.14 -17.28 -5.40
CA VAL A 78 2.42 -18.26 -4.33
C VAL A 78 1.11 -18.80 -3.76
N VAL A 79 0.15 -17.93 -3.42
CA VAL A 79 -1.17 -18.34 -2.94
C VAL A 79 -1.88 -19.23 -3.95
N SER A 80 -1.90 -18.83 -5.21
CA SER A 80 -2.53 -19.58 -6.29
C SER A 80 -1.92 -20.97 -6.47
N VAL A 81 -0.58 -21.10 -6.41
CA VAL A 81 0.11 -22.39 -6.52
C VAL A 81 -0.23 -23.30 -5.33
N LEU A 82 -0.28 -22.76 -4.11
CA LEU A 82 -0.66 -23.54 -2.93
C LEU A 82 -2.08 -24.10 -3.06
N GLN A 83 -3.00 -23.29 -3.53
CA GLN A 83 -4.41 -23.68 -3.67
C GLN A 83 -4.62 -24.65 -4.83
N THR A 84 -4.02 -24.38 -6.01
CA THR A 84 -4.31 -25.14 -7.24
C THR A 84 -3.43 -26.37 -7.41
N ARG A 85 -2.13 -26.27 -7.12
CA ARG A 85 -1.19 -27.37 -7.29
C ARG A 85 -1.12 -28.31 -6.09
N MET A 86 -1.15 -27.75 -4.90
CA MET A 86 -1.06 -28.52 -3.66
C MET A 86 -2.42 -28.92 -3.10
N GLY A 87 -3.52 -28.38 -3.63
CA GLY A 87 -4.88 -28.69 -3.19
C GLY A 87 -5.17 -28.27 -1.74
N ILE A 88 -4.40 -27.33 -1.20
CA ILE A 88 -4.55 -26.85 0.16
C ILE A 88 -5.84 -26.00 0.24
N ASN A 89 -6.60 -26.19 1.31
CA ASN A 89 -7.76 -25.37 1.59
C ASN A 89 -7.35 -23.88 1.58
N SER A 90 -8.13 -23.05 0.91
CA SER A 90 -7.85 -21.63 0.74
C SER A 90 -7.63 -20.87 2.03
N LEU A 91 -8.43 -21.17 3.07
CA LEU A 91 -8.28 -20.56 4.39
C LEU A 91 -6.89 -20.88 4.97
N LEU A 92 -6.46 -22.14 4.88
CA LEU A 92 -5.18 -22.59 5.41
C LEU A 92 -4.02 -21.99 4.59
N ALA A 93 -4.12 -21.99 3.26
CA ALA A 93 -3.15 -21.38 2.38
C ALA A 93 -2.98 -19.88 2.68
N GLY A 94 -4.09 -19.15 2.87
CA GLY A 94 -4.09 -17.73 3.22
C GLY A 94 -3.36 -17.46 4.54
N ILE A 95 -3.62 -18.23 5.57
CA ILE A 95 -2.97 -18.07 6.90
C ILE A 95 -1.46 -18.33 6.80
N ILE A 96 -1.05 -19.40 6.12
CA ILE A 96 0.36 -19.76 5.95
C ILE A 96 1.10 -18.64 5.20
N VAL A 97 0.54 -18.21 4.07
CA VAL A 97 1.16 -17.14 3.25
C VAL A 97 1.20 -15.82 4.01
N ASN A 98 0.13 -15.43 4.69
CA ASN A 98 0.08 -14.21 5.49
C ASN A 98 1.18 -14.19 6.56
N THR A 99 1.36 -15.31 7.27
CA THR A 99 2.41 -15.44 8.30
C THR A 99 3.82 -15.37 7.69
N ALA A 100 4.02 -16.02 6.54
CA ALA A 100 5.30 -15.96 5.82
C ALA A 100 5.60 -14.54 5.31
N LEU A 101 4.60 -13.87 4.74
CA LEU A 101 4.72 -12.49 4.26
C LEU A 101 5.02 -11.51 5.40
N TYR A 102 4.44 -11.72 6.57
CA TYR A 102 4.75 -10.92 7.76
C TYR A 102 6.25 -10.97 8.10
N SER A 103 6.84 -12.17 8.10
CA SER A 103 8.28 -12.36 8.34
C SER A 103 9.13 -11.71 7.26
N ILE A 104 8.73 -11.82 6.00
CA ILE A 104 9.40 -11.19 4.86
C ILE A 104 9.33 -9.67 4.97
N ASN A 105 8.18 -9.12 5.33
CA ASN A 105 8.00 -7.68 5.50
C ASN A 105 8.93 -7.11 6.56
N ILE A 106 9.04 -7.76 7.72
CA ILE A 106 9.97 -7.34 8.78
C ILE A 106 11.43 -7.43 8.30
N ALA A 107 11.79 -8.47 7.55
CA ALA A 107 13.13 -8.59 7.00
C ALA A 107 13.46 -7.48 5.98
N ILE A 108 12.52 -7.12 5.11
CA ILE A 108 12.69 -6.02 4.15
C ILE A 108 12.78 -4.65 4.86
N MET A 109 12.09 -4.49 5.99
CA MET A 109 12.13 -3.28 6.82
C MET A 109 13.34 -3.22 7.77
N ASP A 110 14.27 -4.14 7.65
CA ASP A 110 15.47 -4.23 8.49
C ASP A 110 15.15 -4.31 10.00
N GLY A 111 14.08 -5.04 10.32
CA GLY A 111 13.58 -5.20 11.70
C GLY A 111 12.76 -4.03 12.23
N ALA A 112 12.59 -2.97 11.47
CA ALA A 112 11.75 -1.84 11.87
C ALA A 112 10.26 -2.15 11.67
N SER A 113 9.42 -1.76 12.61
CA SER A 113 7.96 -1.90 12.50
C SER A 113 7.30 -0.66 11.86
N LEU A 114 8.05 0.42 11.64
CA LEU A 114 7.58 1.67 11.07
C LEU A 114 8.62 2.24 10.10
N LEU A 115 8.21 2.53 8.88
CA LEU A 115 9.00 3.25 7.89
C LEU A 115 8.53 4.70 7.82
N SER A 116 9.43 5.65 8.14
CA SER A 116 9.13 7.07 8.04
C SER A 116 9.50 7.59 6.65
N LEU A 117 8.49 7.91 5.86
CA LEU A 117 8.61 8.49 4.50
C LEU A 117 8.70 10.02 4.51
N ASN A 118 8.88 10.66 5.66
CA ASN A 118 8.81 12.12 5.84
C ASN A 118 9.81 12.94 4.98
N LYS A 119 10.89 12.32 4.50
CA LYS A 119 11.91 12.97 3.66
C LYS A 119 12.02 12.37 2.26
N THR A 120 11.16 11.44 1.92
CA THR A 120 11.23 10.68 0.66
C THR A 120 10.31 11.30 -0.37
N GLN A 121 10.82 11.47 -1.59
CA GLN A 121 9.98 11.86 -2.72
C GLN A 121 9.08 10.68 -3.10
N THR A 122 7.82 10.83 -2.83
CA THR A 122 6.79 9.86 -3.23
C THR A 122 6.21 10.26 -4.59
N VAL A 123 5.55 9.34 -5.25
CA VAL A 123 4.81 9.60 -6.50
C VAL A 123 3.82 10.75 -6.33
N PHE A 124 3.24 10.92 -5.14
CA PHE A 124 2.36 12.05 -4.82
C PHE A 124 3.09 13.40 -4.82
N THR A 125 4.35 13.46 -4.38
CA THR A 125 5.13 14.70 -4.45
C THR A 125 5.51 15.04 -5.87
N LEU A 126 5.83 14.04 -6.70
CA LEU A 126 6.08 14.22 -8.14
C LEU A 126 4.81 14.66 -8.88
N MET A 127 3.67 14.03 -8.57
CA MET A 127 2.38 14.40 -9.18
C MET A 127 1.94 15.81 -8.76
N LYS A 128 2.16 16.19 -7.49
CA LYS A 128 1.94 17.58 -7.04
C LYS A 128 2.88 18.56 -7.73
N ALA A 129 4.14 18.22 -7.94
CA ALA A 129 5.07 19.07 -8.68
C ALA A 129 4.68 19.21 -10.16
N ALA A 130 4.25 18.14 -10.81
CA ALA A 130 3.76 18.15 -12.17
C ALA A 130 2.42 18.89 -12.33
N LEU A 131 1.52 18.82 -11.32
CA LEU A 131 0.27 19.57 -11.32
C LEU A 131 0.46 21.05 -10.93
N ALA A 132 1.51 21.40 -10.20
CA ALA A 132 1.83 22.79 -9.87
C ALA A 132 2.18 23.63 -11.11
N ASP A 133 2.61 22.99 -12.20
CA ASP A 133 2.84 23.62 -13.51
C ASP A 133 1.54 23.82 -14.33
N THR A 134 0.41 23.33 -13.85
CA THR A 134 -0.90 23.55 -14.49
C THR A 134 -1.71 24.61 -13.74
N PRO A 135 -2.42 25.53 -14.43
CA PRO A 135 -3.15 26.66 -13.82
C PRO A 135 -4.35 26.27 -12.93
N LEU A 136 -4.54 24.99 -12.65
CA LEU A 136 -5.58 24.44 -11.78
C LEU A 136 -5.12 24.26 -10.32
N ALA A 137 -3.86 24.59 -9.99
CA ALA A 137 -3.33 24.52 -8.63
C ALA A 137 -3.77 25.76 -7.81
N GLY A 138 -5.06 25.86 -7.53
CA GLY A 138 -5.57 26.72 -6.48
C GLY A 138 -5.25 26.14 -5.09
N PRO A 139 -5.36 26.87 -4.05
CA PRO A 139 -4.60 27.27 -2.86
C PRO A 139 -4.26 26.17 -1.83
N VAL A 140 -3.66 25.05 -2.23
CA VAL A 140 -3.23 23.98 -1.28
C VAL A 140 -1.75 24.15 -0.84
N SER A 141 -1.07 25.20 -1.32
CA SER A 141 0.39 25.32 -1.20
C SER A 141 0.94 26.01 0.06
N TYR A 142 0.12 26.38 1.06
CA TYR A 142 0.61 27.29 2.11
C TYR A 142 0.75 26.73 3.53
N THR A 143 0.60 25.42 3.76
CA THR A 143 0.62 24.90 5.14
C THR A 143 1.93 24.27 5.62
N HIS A 144 3.01 24.26 4.83
CA HIS A 144 4.27 23.62 5.26
C HIS A 144 5.51 24.52 5.34
N LEU A 145 5.37 25.83 5.38
CA LEU A 145 6.50 26.76 5.46
C LEU A 145 6.53 27.62 6.74
N ARG A 146 6.04 27.08 7.87
CA ARG A 146 6.29 27.72 9.16
C ARG A 146 6.25 26.76 10.34
N ALA A 147 7.32 26.01 10.52
CA ALA A 147 7.71 25.50 11.84
C ALA A 147 9.24 25.48 11.91
N HIS A 148 9.77 26.55 12.46
CA HIS A 148 11.09 26.58 13.07
C HIS A 148 11.07 25.76 14.33
#